data_8940bd952a0d8f75eaa9160a6f464b8a
#
_entry.id   8940bd952a0d8f75eaa9160a6f464b8a
#
_cell.length_a   1.000
_cell.length_b   1.000
_cell.length_c   1.000
_cell.angle_alpha   90.00
_cell.angle_beta   90.00
_cell.angle_gamma   90.00
#
_symmetry.space_group_name_H-M   'P 1'
#
loop_
_entity.id
_entity.type
_entity.pdbx_description
1 polymer ?
#
loop_
_entity_poly.entity_id
_entity_poly.type
_entity_poly.pdbx_seq_one_letter_code
_entity_poly.pdbx_strand_id
1 'polypeptide(L)'
;MFSFSLMLQKSYNEKTIEEKLQLVQNQCSILGNQILVNQFTIDSMQDNLNVEIDQLANVWEGRILVIDSNYRIIKDTYTIDQNNYIVYDEVLKVMRGEKDKNVRIANDYAELIIPIVNADKVINGVMIATVSMKDIAETNDYISEQTDVLILLFAVLTVAAAFIICNICVHDIKRLNRQIDGLSEGHLEDLKVRSRFDELSQLTDSFNALLGKMQVLEESRQEFVSNVSHELKTPITSMKVLADSLLMQEDVPNEMYREFMSDMVEEIDRESKIINDLLTLVKMDKKAAALNIEPVNINALLELLLKRIKPIAAKRNIEVVFESFREVVGEVDEVKLSLALSNLIENAVKYNNDGGNVHVSLNADHKFFYIKIQDNGVGIPEECQSQVFERFYRVDKARSRETGGTGLGLAITRNAVLMHKGAIKLYSEPGEGTTFTVRIPLKYVS
;
A
#
# COMPACT_ATOMS: atom_id res chain seq x y z
N MET A 1 -4.85 9.63 -30.26
CA MET A 1 -4.47 10.57 -31.31
C MET A 1 -4.77 10.08 -32.71
N PHE A 2 -4.28 8.93 -33.13
CA PHE A 2 -4.54 8.38 -34.48
C PHE A 2 -6.03 8.29 -34.85
N SER A 3 -6.86 7.72 -33.98
CA SER A 3 -8.31 7.61 -34.19
C SER A 3 -9.01 8.98 -34.29
N PHE A 4 -8.56 9.95 -33.52
CA PHE A 4 -9.11 11.31 -33.54
C PHE A 4 -8.72 12.06 -34.83
N SER A 5 -7.48 11.88 -35.28
CA SER A 5 -7.01 12.45 -36.55
C SER A 5 -7.78 11.92 -37.75
N LEU A 6 -8.00 10.60 -37.83
CA LEU A 6 -8.82 9.98 -38.90
C LEU A 6 -10.27 10.47 -38.86
N MET A 7 -10.84 10.65 -37.68
CA MET A 7 -12.20 11.16 -37.55
C MET A 7 -12.33 12.63 -38.00
N LEU A 8 -11.35 13.46 -37.66
CA LEU A 8 -11.28 14.86 -38.09
C LEU A 8 -11.12 14.98 -39.62
N GLN A 9 -10.21 14.19 -40.19
CA GLN A 9 -9.95 14.17 -41.65
C GLN A 9 -11.20 13.72 -42.40
N LYS A 10 -11.88 12.67 -41.93
CA LYS A 10 -13.13 12.21 -42.55
C LYS A 10 -14.21 13.27 -42.49
N SER A 11 -14.41 13.90 -41.32
CA SER A 11 -15.40 14.96 -41.13
C SER A 11 -15.11 16.20 -41.99
N TYR A 12 -13.83 16.56 -42.11
CA TYR A 12 -13.40 17.66 -42.96
C TYR A 12 -13.69 17.36 -44.44
N ASN A 13 -13.36 16.17 -44.93
CA ASN A 13 -13.58 15.76 -46.32
C ASN A 13 -15.06 15.72 -46.65
N GLU A 14 -15.91 15.12 -45.79
CA GLU A 14 -17.37 15.10 -45.96
C GLU A 14 -17.96 16.49 -46.03
N LYS A 15 -17.52 17.40 -45.19
CA LYS A 15 -17.99 18.79 -45.16
C LYS A 15 -17.58 19.58 -46.42
N THR A 16 -16.32 19.40 -46.86
CA THR A 16 -15.80 20.09 -48.07
C THR A 16 -16.51 19.63 -49.34
N ILE A 17 -16.80 18.30 -49.40
CA ILE A 17 -17.61 17.76 -50.54
C ILE A 17 -19.01 18.34 -50.50
N GLU A 18 -19.67 18.40 -49.35
CA GLU A 18 -21.02 18.93 -49.18
C GLU A 18 -21.09 20.42 -49.60
N GLU A 19 -20.15 21.24 -49.15
CA GLU A 19 -20.05 22.66 -49.49
C GLU A 19 -19.87 22.85 -51.00
N LYS A 20 -19.01 22.07 -51.68
CA LYS A 20 -18.82 22.12 -53.14
C LYS A 20 -20.07 21.72 -53.89
N LEU A 21 -20.76 20.64 -53.46
CA LEU A 21 -22.02 20.19 -54.07
C LEU A 21 -23.12 21.25 -53.92
N GLN A 22 -23.22 21.87 -52.77
CA GLN A 22 -24.21 22.93 -52.51
C GLN A 22 -23.95 24.17 -53.40
N LEU A 23 -22.71 24.56 -53.57
CA LEU A 23 -22.31 25.65 -54.46
C LEU A 23 -22.70 25.36 -55.92
N VAL A 24 -22.36 24.15 -56.42
CA VAL A 24 -22.72 23.70 -57.77
C VAL A 24 -24.27 23.69 -57.94
N GLN A 25 -24.98 23.13 -56.99
CA GLN A 25 -26.45 23.09 -56.99
C GLN A 25 -27.05 24.50 -57.11
N ASN A 26 -26.57 25.46 -56.32
CA ASN A 26 -27.05 26.83 -56.35
C ASN A 26 -26.80 27.48 -57.70
N GLN A 27 -25.59 27.28 -58.27
CA GLN A 27 -25.26 27.83 -59.58
C GLN A 27 -26.12 27.19 -60.69
N CYS A 28 -26.32 25.86 -60.67
CA CYS A 28 -27.22 25.17 -61.60
C CYS A 28 -28.68 25.68 -61.51
N SER A 29 -29.13 25.96 -60.30
CA SER A 29 -30.49 26.51 -60.07
C SER A 29 -30.63 27.91 -60.67
N ILE A 30 -29.62 28.77 -60.54
CA ILE A 30 -29.59 30.10 -61.17
C ILE A 30 -29.62 29.98 -62.69
N LEU A 31 -28.77 29.15 -63.28
CA LEU A 31 -28.76 28.88 -64.71
C LEU A 31 -30.07 28.32 -65.20
N GLY A 32 -30.69 27.39 -64.48
CA GLY A 32 -32.00 26.82 -64.81
C GLY A 32 -33.07 27.90 -64.88
N ASN A 33 -33.10 28.85 -63.93
CA ASN A 33 -34.02 30.01 -63.99
C ASN A 33 -33.75 30.92 -65.19
N GLN A 34 -32.49 31.17 -65.54
CA GLN A 34 -32.12 31.96 -66.72
C GLN A 34 -32.59 31.29 -68.04
N ILE A 35 -32.44 29.95 -68.12
CA ILE A 35 -32.90 29.14 -69.25
C ILE A 35 -34.40 29.24 -69.41
N LEU A 36 -35.15 29.20 -68.32
CA LEU A 36 -36.62 29.32 -68.34
C LEU A 36 -37.12 30.72 -68.82
N VAL A 37 -36.47 31.78 -68.35
CA VAL A 37 -36.84 33.18 -68.74
C VAL A 37 -36.61 33.41 -70.23
N ASN A 38 -35.63 32.76 -70.85
CA ASN A 38 -35.25 32.89 -72.24
C ASN A 38 -36.06 31.98 -73.19
N GLN A 39 -37.23 31.46 -72.78
CA GLN A 39 -38.04 30.54 -73.57
C GLN A 39 -37.27 29.35 -74.15
N PHE A 40 -37.34 28.31 -73.47
CA PHE A 40 -36.62 27.00 -73.62
C PHE A 40 -36.76 26.40 -75.04
N THR A 41 -36.11 26.99 -76.06
CA THR A 41 -36.08 26.51 -77.46
C THR A 41 -34.65 26.44 -77.97
N ILE A 42 -34.34 25.39 -78.77
CA ILE A 42 -33.01 25.10 -79.30
C ILE A 42 -32.37 26.25 -80.06
N ASP A 43 -33.19 27.04 -80.75
CA ASP A 43 -32.79 28.15 -81.62
C ASP A 43 -32.68 29.53 -80.93
N SER A 44 -33.05 29.64 -79.67
CA SER A 44 -33.15 30.90 -78.91
C SER A 44 -32.26 31.04 -77.67
N MET A 45 -31.43 30.11 -77.41
CA MET A 45 -30.40 30.30 -76.34
C MET A 45 -29.52 31.50 -76.81
N GLN A 46 -29.57 32.59 -76.09
CA GLN A 46 -28.67 33.72 -76.34
C GLN A 46 -27.25 33.30 -76.25
N ASP A 47 -26.37 33.71 -77.11
CA ASP A 47 -24.94 33.39 -77.13
C ASP A 47 -24.29 33.57 -75.75
N ASN A 48 -24.74 34.55 -74.98
CA ASN A 48 -24.24 34.84 -73.65
C ASN A 48 -24.50 33.69 -72.62
N LEU A 49 -25.67 33.03 -72.67
CA LEU A 49 -26.00 31.94 -71.76
C LEU A 49 -25.22 30.65 -72.07
N ASN A 50 -25.00 30.39 -73.36
CA ASN A 50 -24.16 29.29 -73.85
C ASN A 50 -22.70 29.46 -73.32
N VAL A 51 -22.18 30.70 -73.44
CA VAL A 51 -20.82 31.01 -72.93
C VAL A 51 -20.73 30.86 -71.42
N GLU A 52 -21.78 31.26 -70.67
CA GLU A 52 -21.81 31.12 -69.21
C GLU A 52 -21.82 29.64 -68.76
N ILE A 53 -22.63 28.79 -69.45
CA ILE A 53 -22.66 27.34 -69.19
C ILE A 53 -21.28 26.71 -69.50
N ASP A 54 -20.66 27.06 -70.60
CA ASP A 54 -19.36 26.54 -71.00
C ASP A 54 -18.23 27.02 -70.03
N GLN A 55 -18.30 28.27 -69.57
CA GLN A 55 -17.37 28.78 -68.55
C GLN A 55 -17.48 28.03 -67.20
N LEU A 56 -18.70 27.80 -66.74
CA LEU A 56 -18.93 27.07 -65.50
C LEU A 56 -18.48 25.61 -65.61
N ALA A 57 -18.75 24.93 -66.75
CA ALA A 57 -18.26 23.58 -66.99
C ALA A 57 -16.72 23.52 -66.95
N ASN A 58 -16.05 24.52 -67.49
CA ASN A 58 -14.60 24.65 -67.47
C ASN A 58 -14.08 24.89 -66.01
N VAL A 59 -14.72 25.78 -65.25
CA VAL A 59 -14.36 26.07 -63.83
C VAL A 59 -14.52 24.82 -62.96
N TRP A 60 -15.53 24.01 -63.27
CA TRP A 60 -15.76 22.76 -62.54
C TRP A 60 -14.92 21.58 -63.05
N GLU A 61 -14.14 21.78 -64.10
CA GLU A 61 -13.45 20.72 -64.83
C GLU A 61 -14.39 19.56 -65.15
N GLY A 62 -15.62 19.91 -65.59
CA GLY A 62 -16.71 18.96 -65.71
C GLY A 62 -17.54 19.15 -66.97
N ARG A 63 -18.68 18.50 -67.00
CA ARG A 63 -19.62 18.52 -68.14
C ARG A 63 -21.00 18.98 -67.64
N ILE A 64 -21.64 19.81 -68.39
CA ILE A 64 -23.02 20.23 -68.16
C ILE A 64 -23.90 19.81 -69.37
N LEU A 65 -24.97 19.08 -69.07
CA LEU A 65 -26.01 18.72 -70.01
C LEU A 65 -27.32 19.44 -69.60
N VAL A 66 -28.00 20.04 -70.56
CA VAL A 66 -29.33 20.61 -70.35
C VAL A 66 -30.31 19.81 -71.19
N ILE A 67 -31.35 19.30 -70.60
CA ILE A 67 -32.35 18.39 -71.15
C ILE A 67 -33.73 19.04 -71.08
N ASP A 68 -34.47 19.05 -72.21
CA ASP A 68 -35.82 19.60 -72.25
C ASP A 68 -36.91 18.63 -71.68
N SER A 69 -38.15 19.08 -71.67
CA SER A 69 -39.32 18.29 -71.26
C SER A 69 -39.58 17.06 -72.17
N ASN A 70 -39.00 17.01 -73.35
CA ASN A 70 -39.11 15.89 -74.31
C ASN A 70 -37.93 14.91 -74.19
N TYR A 71 -37.10 15.03 -73.15
CA TYR A 71 -35.90 14.24 -72.94
C TYR A 71 -34.81 14.46 -73.96
N ARG A 72 -34.85 15.56 -74.74
CA ARG A 72 -33.81 15.91 -75.70
C ARG A 72 -32.74 16.78 -75.07
N ILE A 73 -31.47 16.48 -75.33
CA ILE A 73 -30.32 17.23 -74.89
C ILE A 73 -30.21 18.50 -75.78
N ILE A 74 -30.52 19.63 -75.21
CA ILE A 74 -30.49 20.92 -75.90
C ILE A 74 -29.13 21.59 -75.85
N LYS A 75 -28.37 21.36 -74.76
CA LYS A 75 -26.99 21.81 -74.59
C LYS A 75 -26.14 20.72 -74.00
N ASP A 76 -24.96 20.54 -74.58
CA ASP A 76 -23.88 19.69 -74.05
C ASP A 76 -22.58 20.48 -74.22
N THR A 77 -21.90 20.74 -73.12
CA THR A 77 -20.63 21.48 -73.10
C THR A 77 -19.50 20.74 -73.82
N TYR A 78 -19.65 19.41 -73.99
CA TYR A 78 -18.68 18.61 -74.76
C TYR A 78 -19.15 18.37 -76.22
N THR A 79 -20.35 18.82 -76.57
CA THR A 79 -20.96 18.70 -77.90
C THR A 79 -21.14 17.28 -78.44
N ILE A 80 -20.91 16.25 -77.56
CA ILE A 80 -20.94 14.83 -77.95
C ILE A 80 -22.38 14.34 -78.16
N ASP A 81 -23.27 14.66 -77.24
CA ASP A 81 -24.63 14.12 -77.17
C ASP A 81 -25.71 15.20 -77.49
N GLN A 82 -25.29 16.34 -77.97
CA GLN A 82 -26.21 17.42 -78.29
C GLN A 82 -27.24 16.99 -79.36
N ASN A 83 -28.52 17.27 -79.14
CA ASN A 83 -29.64 16.86 -79.95
C ASN A 83 -30.04 15.39 -79.86
N ASN A 84 -29.35 14.58 -79.09
CA ASN A 84 -29.73 13.20 -78.79
C ASN A 84 -30.81 13.14 -77.72
N TYR A 85 -31.50 12.02 -77.62
CA TYR A 85 -32.44 11.74 -76.52
C TYR A 85 -31.74 10.96 -75.41
N ILE A 86 -31.97 11.36 -74.18
CA ILE A 86 -31.41 10.68 -73.03
C ILE A 86 -32.48 9.80 -72.37
N VAL A 87 -32.14 8.53 -72.14
CA VAL A 87 -32.99 7.60 -71.38
C VAL A 87 -32.16 7.08 -70.20
N TYR A 88 -32.06 7.93 -69.19
CA TYR A 88 -31.29 7.63 -67.98
C TYR A 88 -32.28 7.58 -66.79
N ASP A 89 -32.34 6.49 -66.03
CA ASP A 89 -33.38 6.20 -65.05
C ASP A 89 -33.48 7.30 -63.97
N GLU A 90 -32.32 7.85 -63.54
CA GLU A 90 -32.28 8.95 -62.57
C GLU A 90 -32.87 10.26 -63.12
N VAL A 91 -32.65 10.55 -64.39
CA VAL A 91 -33.21 11.72 -65.07
C VAL A 91 -34.73 11.57 -65.15
N LEU A 92 -35.21 10.37 -65.50
CA LEU A 92 -36.67 10.10 -65.57
C LEU A 92 -37.34 10.27 -64.20
N LYS A 93 -36.72 9.84 -63.12
CA LYS A 93 -37.22 10.00 -61.76
C LYS A 93 -37.31 11.48 -61.35
N VAL A 94 -36.27 12.26 -61.68
CA VAL A 94 -36.25 13.71 -61.40
C VAL A 94 -37.31 14.42 -62.27
N MET A 95 -37.44 14.13 -63.57
CA MET A 95 -38.45 14.74 -64.47
C MET A 95 -39.87 14.43 -64.04
N ARG A 96 -40.13 13.24 -63.42
CA ARG A 96 -41.48 12.89 -62.89
C ARG A 96 -41.78 13.47 -61.51
N GLY A 97 -40.82 14.18 -60.91
CA GLY A 97 -40.97 14.71 -59.56
C GLY A 97 -40.92 13.64 -58.45
N GLU A 98 -40.45 12.41 -58.78
CA GLU A 98 -40.28 11.31 -57.79
C GLU A 98 -39.10 11.58 -56.84
N LYS A 99 -38.12 12.42 -57.30
CA LYS A 99 -36.98 12.93 -56.54
C LYS A 99 -36.75 14.39 -56.82
N ASP A 100 -36.51 15.20 -55.78
CA ASP A 100 -36.18 16.61 -55.89
C ASP A 100 -34.85 16.86 -56.58
N LYS A 101 -33.91 15.95 -56.40
CA LYS A 101 -32.54 15.93 -56.99
C LYS A 101 -31.91 14.56 -56.89
N ASN A 102 -30.92 14.27 -57.68
CA ASN A 102 -30.08 13.08 -57.52
C ASN A 102 -28.62 13.52 -57.50
N VAL A 103 -27.85 13.00 -56.55
CA VAL A 103 -26.41 13.23 -56.41
C VAL A 103 -25.68 11.88 -56.35
N ARG A 104 -24.75 11.68 -57.27
CA ARG A 104 -23.88 10.51 -57.29
C ARG A 104 -22.45 10.96 -57.12
N ILE A 105 -21.76 10.48 -56.10
CA ILE A 105 -20.39 10.82 -55.80
C ILE A 105 -19.52 9.60 -56.20
N ALA A 106 -18.53 9.81 -57.04
CA ALA A 106 -17.45 8.87 -57.34
C ALA A 106 -16.14 9.45 -56.82
N ASN A 107 -15.06 8.68 -56.87
CA ASN A 107 -13.75 9.11 -56.34
C ASN A 107 -13.26 10.44 -56.91
N ASP A 108 -13.39 10.60 -58.23
CA ASP A 108 -12.79 11.72 -58.95
C ASP A 108 -13.82 12.75 -59.44
N TYR A 109 -15.10 12.44 -59.40
CA TYR A 109 -16.16 13.33 -59.83
C TYR A 109 -17.46 13.16 -59.07
N ALA A 110 -18.27 14.20 -59.03
CA ALA A 110 -19.66 14.11 -58.57
C ALA A 110 -20.59 14.49 -59.75
N GLU A 111 -21.67 13.75 -59.86
CA GLU A 111 -22.76 14.01 -60.85
C GLU A 111 -24.01 14.47 -60.09
N LEU A 112 -24.51 15.63 -60.47
CA LEU A 112 -25.72 16.23 -59.92
C LEU A 112 -26.79 16.30 -60.98
N ILE A 113 -27.98 15.78 -60.71
CA ILE A 113 -29.16 15.88 -61.59
C ILE A 113 -30.16 16.78 -60.87
N ILE A 114 -30.40 17.94 -61.49
CA ILE A 114 -31.18 19.04 -60.87
C ILE A 114 -32.33 19.42 -61.77
N PRO A 115 -33.60 19.45 -61.28
CA PRO A 115 -34.74 19.86 -62.10
C PRO A 115 -34.69 21.35 -62.40
N ILE A 116 -35.14 21.74 -63.57
CA ILE A 116 -35.38 23.11 -64.01
C ILE A 116 -36.87 23.36 -63.84
N VAL A 117 -37.22 24.12 -62.80
CA VAL A 117 -38.62 24.29 -62.35
C VAL A 117 -39.08 25.69 -62.58
N ASN A 118 -40.26 25.86 -63.18
CA ASN A 118 -40.88 27.19 -63.38
C ASN A 118 -41.55 27.75 -62.12
N ALA A 119 -42.07 28.98 -62.18
CA ALA A 119 -42.77 29.64 -61.07
C ALA A 119 -43.97 28.83 -60.55
N ASP A 120 -44.59 28.01 -61.36
CA ASP A 120 -45.78 27.19 -61.07
C ASP A 120 -45.32 25.78 -60.50
N LYS A 121 -44.05 25.59 -60.23
CA LYS A 121 -43.45 24.31 -59.74
C LYS A 121 -43.56 23.14 -60.76
N VAL A 122 -43.75 23.48 -62.07
CA VAL A 122 -43.73 22.46 -63.11
C VAL A 122 -42.28 22.26 -63.57
N ILE A 123 -41.86 21.00 -63.72
CA ILE A 123 -40.50 20.63 -64.20
C ILE A 123 -40.50 20.76 -65.74
N ASN A 124 -39.74 21.72 -66.24
CA ASN A 124 -39.63 22.00 -67.68
C ASN A 124 -38.41 21.37 -68.30
N GLY A 125 -37.52 20.82 -67.50
CA GLY A 125 -36.30 20.17 -67.95
C GLY A 125 -35.42 19.73 -66.79
N VAL A 126 -34.28 19.20 -67.07
CA VAL A 126 -33.27 18.76 -66.10
C VAL A 126 -31.88 19.20 -66.55
N MET A 127 -31.09 19.63 -65.59
CA MET A 127 -29.66 19.87 -65.76
C MET A 127 -28.86 18.77 -65.12
N ILE A 128 -27.92 18.16 -65.85
CA ILE A 128 -26.90 17.24 -65.31
C ILE A 128 -25.59 18.00 -65.27
N ALA A 129 -25.02 18.14 -64.07
CA ALA A 129 -23.72 18.75 -63.89
C ALA A 129 -22.74 17.69 -63.35
N THR A 130 -21.71 17.40 -64.07
CA THR A 130 -20.57 16.58 -63.63
C THR A 130 -19.45 17.54 -63.21
N VAL A 131 -18.91 17.33 -62.02
CA VAL A 131 -17.92 18.22 -61.39
C VAL A 131 -16.74 17.41 -60.91
N SER A 132 -15.52 17.85 -61.23
CA SER A 132 -14.29 17.22 -60.72
C SER A 132 -14.18 17.37 -59.20
N MET A 133 -13.81 16.28 -58.53
CA MET A 133 -13.50 16.25 -57.10
C MET A 133 -12.00 16.06 -56.84
N LYS A 134 -11.18 16.14 -57.89
CA LYS A 134 -9.75 15.86 -57.82
C LYS A 134 -8.98 16.81 -56.90
N ASP A 135 -9.33 18.09 -56.94
CA ASP A 135 -8.75 19.11 -56.05
C ASP A 135 -9.02 18.81 -54.54
N ILE A 136 -10.17 18.25 -54.21
CA ILE A 136 -10.48 17.80 -52.84
C ILE A 136 -9.68 16.57 -52.48
N ALA A 137 -9.56 15.61 -53.39
CA ALA A 137 -8.79 14.41 -53.19
C ALA A 137 -7.28 14.73 -53.01
N GLU A 138 -6.69 15.57 -53.86
CA GLU A 138 -5.29 16.02 -53.73
C GLU A 138 -5.03 16.77 -52.43
N THR A 139 -5.96 17.64 -51.99
CA THR A 139 -5.86 18.36 -50.73
C THR A 139 -5.94 17.41 -49.55
N ASN A 140 -6.83 16.40 -49.61
CA ASN A 140 -6.95 15.39 -48.58
C ASN A 140 -5.71 14.52 -48.42
N ASP A 141 -5.08 14.13 -49.54
CA ASP A 141 -3.83 13.38 -49.56
C ASP A 141 -2.69 14.20 -48.93
N TYR A 142 -2.58 15.47 -49.28
CA TYR A 142 -1.60 16.39 -48.69
C TYR A 142 -1.79 16.54 -47.19
N ILE A 143 -3.03 16.72 -46.70
CA ILE A 143 -3.34 16.81 -45.27
C ILE A 143 -2.98 15.49 -44.56
N SER A 144 -3.25 14.34 -45.23
CA SER A 144 -2.90 13.02 -44.68
C SER A 144 -1.42 12.86 -44.46
N GLU A 145 -0.58 13.19 -45.47
CA GLU A 145 0.87 13.13 -45.33
C GLU A 145 1.41 14.02 -44.21
N GLN A 146 0.93 15.25 -44.09
CA GLN A 146 1.35 16.16 -43.02
C GLN A 146 0.94 15.64 -41.64
N THR A 147 -0.24 15.04 -41.56
CA THR A 147 -0.75 14.47 -40.32
C THR A 147 0.06 13.25 -39.87
N ASP A 148 0.45 12.38 -40.80
CA ASP A 148 1.28 11.20 -40.55
C ASP A 148 2.67 11.60 -40.01
N VAL A 149 3.30 12.62 -40.60
CA VAL A 149 4.57 13.17 -40.12
C VAL A 149 4.46 13.71 -38.69
N LEU A 150 3.38 14.44 -38.40
CA LEU A 150 3.12 14.97 -37.06
C LEU A 150 2.91 13.85 -36.02
N ILE A 151 2.17 12.81 -36.37
CA ILE A 151 1.96 11.64 -35.51
C ILE A 151 3.30 10.93 -35.23
N LEU A 152 4.12 10.72 -36.23
CA LEU A 152 5.44 10.11 -36.09
C LEU A 152 6.34 10.93 -35.15
N LEU A 153 6.40 12.24 -35.35
CA LEU A 153 7.19 13.14 -34.50
C LEU A 153 6.74 13.11 -33.05
N PHE A 154 5.43 13.11 -32.82
CA PHE A 154 4.86 13.03 -31.49
C PHE A 154 5.14 11.66 -30.85
N ALA A 155 5.08 10.56 -31.62
CA ALA A 155 5.42 9.23 -31.11
C ALA A 155 6.88 9.13 -30.69
N VAL A 156 7.81 9.67 -31.48
CA VAL A 156 9.23 9.72 -31.13
C VAL A 156 9.46 10.52 -29.84
N LEU A 157 8.78 11.66 -29.70
CA LEU A 157 8.92 12.54 -28.55
C LEU A 157 8.38 11.88 -27.26
N THR A 158 7.26 11.15 -27.35
CA THR A 158 6.71 10.41 -26.21
C THR A 158 7.60 9.25 -25.78
N VAL A 159 8.18 8.51 -26.71
CA VAL A 159 9.14 7.43 -26.42
C VAL A 159 10.41 7.99 -25.76
N ALA A 160 10.94 9.10 -26.28
CA ALA A 160 12.11 9.77 -25.68
C ALA A 160 11.83 10.24 -24.24
N ALA A 161 10.66 10.87 -24.00
CA ALA A 161 10.25 11.28 -22.67
C ALA A 161 10.11 10.10 -21.71
N ALA A 162 9.46 9.02 -22.14
CA ALA A 162 9.32 7.79 -21.36
C ALA A 162 10.68 7.17 -21.03
N PHE A 163 11.62 7.17 -21.96
CA PHE A 163 12.98 6.66 -21.73
C PHE A 163 13.74 7.50 -20.68
N ILE A 164 13.62 8.83 -20.73
CA ILE A 164 14.23 9.73 -19.72
C ILE A 164 13.67 9.46 -18.34
N ILE A 165 12.34 9.40 -18.21
CA ILE A 165 11.67 9.13 -16.91
C ILE A 165 12.08 7.76 -16.36
N CYS A 166 12.10 6.73 -17.22
CA CYS A 166 12.51 5.38 -16.83
C CYS A 166 13.96 5.35 -16.31
N ASN A 167 14.88 6.04 -16.99
CA ASN A 167 16.28 6.13 -16.53
C ASN A 167 16.40 6.80 -15.15
N ILE A 168 15.64 7.86 -14.87
CA ILE A 168 15.64 8.53 -13.58
C ILE A 168 15.15 7.57 -12.49
N CYS A 169 14.01 6.89 -12.70
CA CYS A 169 13.48 5.90 -11.75
C CYS A 169 14.45 4.74 -11.47
N VAL A 170 15.02 4.19 -12.52
CA VAL A 170 15.97 3.07 -12.41
C VAL A 170 17.25 3.50 -11.68
N HIS A 171 17.71 4.73 -11.87
CA HIS A 171 18.87 5.26 -11.17
C HIS A 171 18.63 5.35 -9.64
N ASP A 172 17.49 5.90 -9.23
CA ASP A 172 17.13 6.03 -7.81
C ASP A 172 16.97 4.65 -7.14
N ILE A 173 16.33 3.69 -7.83
CA ILE A 173 16.19 2.32 -7.34
C ILE A 173 17.56 1.62 -7.20
N LYS A 174 18.44 1.76 -8.19
CA LYS A 174 19.80 1.21 -8.13
C LYS A 174 20.63 1.80 -6.99
N ARG A 175 20.44 3.10 -6.70
CA ARG A 175 21.09 3.77 -5.58
C ARG A 175 20.60 3.23 -4.24
N LEU A 176 19.28 3.04 -4.10
CA LEU A 176 18.69 2.43 -2.91
C LEU A 176 19.21 1.00 -2.72
N ASN A 177 19.21 0.18 -3.77
CA ASN A 177 19.69 -1.20 -3.69
C ASN A 177 21.16 -1.30 -3.27
N ARG A 178 22.03 -0.43 -3.78
CA ARG A 178 23.45 -0.43 -3.37
C ARG A 178 23.62 -0.06 -1.88
N GLN A 179 22.79 0.84 -1.34
CA GLN A 179 22.83 1.17 0.08
C GLN A 179 22.34 0.00 0.94
N ILE A 180 21.29 -0.70 0.48
CA ILE A 180 20.81 -1.93 1.15
C ILE A 180 21.87 -3.02 1.11
N ASP A 181 22.53 -3.24 -0.01
CA ASP A 181 23.64 -4.23 -0.12
C ASP A 181 24.79 -3.90 0.84
N GLY A 182 25.10 -2.60 1.02
CA GLY A 182 26.10 -2.14 1.98
C GLY A 182 25.73 -2.38 3.45
N LEU A 183 24.46 -2.48 3.80
CA LEU A 183 23.99 -2.81 5.14
C LEU A 183 24.32 -4.26 5.54
N SER A 184 24.48 -5.16 4.57
CA SER A 184 24.87 -6.57 4.82
C SER A 184 26.27 -6.72 5.43
N GLU A 185 27.11 -5.69 5.37
CA GLU A 185 28.46 -5.66 5.95
C GLU A 185 28.51 -5.19 7.42
N GLY A 186 27.35 -5.05 8.07
CA GLY A 186 27.26 -4.78 9.52
C GLY A 186 27.14 -3.32 9.94
N HIS A 187 27.03 -2.39 9.00
CA HIS A 187 26.81 -0.99 9.31
C HIS A 187 25.34 -0.64 9.12
N LEU A 188 24.61 -0.59 10.24
CA LEU A 188 23.19 -0.18 10.28
C LEU A 188 23.09 1.36 10.28
N GLU A 189 23.45 1.99 9.14
CA GLU A 189 23.26 3.42 8.96
C GLU A 189 21.92 3.69 8.23
N ASP A 190 21.31 4.83 8.55
CA ASP A 190 20.09 5.27 7.87
C ASP A 190 20.30 5.42 6.37
N LEU A 191 19.35 4.92 5.59
CA LEU A 191 19.33 5.10 4.15
C LEU A 191 19.04 6.57 3.81
N LYS A 192 20.00 7.25 3.15
CA LYS A 192 19.91 8.66 2.76
C LYS A 192 19.58 8.79 1.27
N VAL A 193 18.51 8.20 0.81
CA VAL A 193 18.03 8.36 -0.57
C VAL A 193 16.91 9.39 -0.60
N ARG A 194 17.22 10.60 -1.12
CA ARG A 194 16.18 11.56 -1.51
C ARG A 194 15.75 11.24 -2.93
N SER A 195 14.59 10.62 -3.09
CA SER A 195 13.96 10.42 -4.39
C SER A 195 13.03 11.59 -4.74
N ARG A 196 12.80 11.79 -6.04
CA ARG A 196 11.78 12.71 -6.57
C ARG A 196 10.39 12.10 -6.56
N PHE A 197 10.29 10.81 -6.29
CA PHE A 197 9.03 10.05 -6.26
C PHE A 197 8.64 9.81 -4.81
N ASP A 198 7.44 10.21 -4.43
CA ASP A 198 6.92 10.11 -3.06
C ASP A 198 6.84 8.65 -2.59
N GLU A 199 6.50 7.71 -3.48
CA GLU A 199 6.42 6.28 -3.16
C GLU A 199 7.78 5.71 -2.78
N LEU A 200 8.85 6.14 -3.46
CA LEU A 200 10.21 5.69 -3.14
C LEU A 200 10.71 6.30 -1.83
N SER A 201 10.31 7.52 -1.52
CA SER A 201 10.59 8.18 -0.24
C SER A 201 9.89 7.46 0.91
N GLN A 202 8.59 7.13 0.79
CA GLN A 202 7.85 6.35 1.79
C GLN A 202 8.44 4.95 2.01
N LEU A 203 8.91 4.31 0.94
CA LEU A 203 9.60 3.02 1.05
C LEU A 203 10.89 3.16 1.86
N THR A 204 11.69 4.20 1.59
CA THR A 204 12.93 4.49 2.32
C THR A 204 12.66 4.76 3.80
N ASP A 205 11.63 5.55 4.13
CA ASP A 205 11.23 5.84 5.51
C ASP A 205 10.76 4.57 6.24
N SER A 206 9.98 3.74 5.57
CA SER A 206 9.52 2.45 6.12
C SER A 206 10.70 1.50 6.39
N PHE A 207 11.68 1.49 5.50
CA PHE A 207 12.89 0.68 5.65
C PHE A 207 13.77 1.21 6.80
N ASN A 208 13.95 2.52 6.92
CA ASN A 208 14.67 3.14 8.04
C ASN A 208 14.00 2.83 9.38
N ALA A 209 12.66 2.84 9.44
CA ALA A 209 11.92 2.44 10.63
C ALA A 209 12.16 0.95 11.00
N LEU A 210 12.31 0.06 10.01
CA LEU A 210 12.70 -1.33 10.23
C LEU A 210 14.15 -1.46 10.71
N LEU A 211 15.07 -0.72 10.11
CA LEU A 211 16.47 -0.69 10.54
C LEU A 211 16.61 -0.24 11.99
N GLY A 212 15.93 0.84 12.38
CA GLY A 212 15.90 1.32 13.74
C GLY A 212 15.39 0.25 14.74
N LYS A 213 14.34 -0.52 14.37
CA LYS A 213 13.86 -1.63 15.20
C LYS A 213 14.89 -2.78 15.28
N MET A 214 15.58 -3.08 14.17
CA MET A 214 16.65 -4.10 14.18
C MET A 214 17.84 -3.68 15.04
N GLN A 215 18.22 -2.42 14.99
CA GLN A 215 19.31 -1.88 15.81
C GLN A 215 19.00 -1.98 17.30
N VAL A 216 17.82 -1.55 17.73
CA VAL A 216 17.37 -1.67 19.12
C VAL A 216 17.35 -3.15 19.57
N LEU A 217 16.92 -4.05 18.69
CA LEU A 217 16.92 -5.49 18.99
C LEU A 217 18.34 -6.06 19.14
N GLU A 218 19.27 -5.67 18.27
CA GLU A 218 20.67 -6.13 18.33
C GLU A 218 21.40 -5.54 19.54
N GLU A 219 21.19 -4.26 19.86
CA GLU A 219 21.71 -3.62 21.08
C GLU A 219 21.20 -4.37 22.34
N SER A 220 19.89 -4.64 22.40
CA SER A 220 19.30 -5.40 23.52
C SER A 220 19.87 -6.83 23.60
N ARG A 221 20.14 -7.47 22.46
CA ARG A 221 20.76 -8.79 22.40
C ARG A 221 22.21 -8.77 22.91
N GLN A 222 22.99 -7.77 22.49
CA GLN A 222 24.39 -7.61 22.93
C GLN A 222 24.46 -7.32 24.42
N GLU A 223 23.60 -6.43 24.92
CA GLU A 223 23.48 -6.12 26.34
C GLU A 223 23.12 -7.40 27.14
N PHE A 224 22.15 -8.18 26.64
CA PHE A 224 21.80 -9.46 27.28
C PHE A 224 22.99 -10.40 27.36
N VAL A 225 23.75 -10.61 26.28
CA VAL A 225 24.94 -11.49 26.27
C VAL A 225 26.01 -10.98 27.23
N SER A 226 26.24 -9.67 27.25
CA SER A 226 27.20 -9.05 28.18
C SER A 226 26.80 -9.25 29.62
N ASN A 227 25.53 -8.99 29.96
CA ASN A 227 24.99 -9.14 31.30
C ASN A 227 25.05 -10.61 31.79
N VAL A 228 24.68 -11.57 30.93
CA VAL A 228 24.83 -13.00 31.20
C VAL A 228 26.30 -13.34 31.54
N SER A 229 27.20 -12.87 30.68
CA SER A 229 28.65 -13.16 30.89
C SER A 229 29.16 -12.60 32.20
N HIS A 230 28.75 -11.40 32.57
CA HIS A 230 29.13 -10.77 33.84
C HIS A 230 28.54 -11.48 35.07
N GLU A 231 27.24 -11.81 35.03
CA GLU A 231 26.53 -12.44 36.16
C GLU A 231 26.99 -13.91 36.37
N LEU A 232 27.45 -14.59 35.32
CA LEU A 232 28.07 -15.93 35.46
C LEU A 232 29.54 -15.88 35.89
N LYS A 233 30.34 -14.89 35.45
CA LYS A 233 31.77 -14.81 35.77
C LYS A 233 32.00 -14.48 37.25
N THR A 234 31.17 -13.65 37.85
CA THR A 234 31.37 -13.21 39.25
C THR A 234 31.33 -14.37 40.25
N PRO A 235 30.27 -15.24 40.30
CA PRO A 235 30.22 -16.37 41.23
C PRO A 235 31.32 -17.40 40.95
N ILE A 236 31.63 -17.69 39.68
CA ILE A 236 32.71 -18.60 39.32
C ILE A 236 34.05 -18.08 39.86
N THR A 237 34.32 -16.79 39.76
CA THR A 237 35.53 -16.17 40.27
C THR A 237 35.56 -16.22 41.81
N SER A 238 34.46 -15.98 42.49
CA SER A 238 34.32 -16.06 43.94
C SER A 238 34.63 -17.49 44.43
N MET A 239 33.98 -18.51 43.85
CA MET A 239 34.23 -19.89 44.16
C MET A 239 35.71 -20.29 43.95
N LYS A 240 36.31 -19.80 42.86
CA LYS A 240 37.73 -20.04 42.59
C LYS A 240 38.62 -19.42 43.67
N VAL A 241 38.39 -18.20 44.09
CA VAL A 241 39.15 -17.51 45.14
C VAL A 241 39.02 -18.27 46.45
N LEU A 242 37.80 -18.72 46.83
CA LEU A 242 37.58 -19.52 48.02
C LEU A 242 38.37 -20.87 47.95
N ALA A 243 38.28 -21.54 46.82
CA ALA A 243 39.02 -22.81 46.62
C ALA A 243 40.53 -22.60 46.66
N ASP A 244 41.07 -21.59 45.96
CA ASP A 244 42.51 -21.26 45.94
C ASP A 244 42.98 -20.88 47.36
N SER A 245 42.18 -20.17 48.14
CA SER A 245 42.49 -19.79 49.53
C SER A 245 42.60 -21.00 50.45
N LEU A 246 41.74 -22.02 50.27
CA LEU A 246 41.83 -23.28 50.99
C LEU A 246 43.06 -24.11 50.62
N LEU A 247 43.42 -24.13 49.32
CA LEU A 247 44.55 -24.87 48.80
C LEU A 247 45.93 -24.31 49.22
N MET A 248 45.97 -22.96 49.50
CA MET A 248 47.22 -22.27 49.90
C MET A 248 47.56 -22.43 51.41
N GLN A 249 46.65 -22.93 52.23
CA GLN A 249 46.84 -23.07 53.68
C GLN A 249 47.21 -24.53 54.02
N GLU A 250 48.32 -24.75 54.73
CA GLU A 250 48.76 -26.09 55.08
C GLU A 250 47.99 -26.73 56.26
N ASP A 251 47.43 -25.90 57.20
CA ASP A 251 46.64 -26.37 58.35
C ASP A 251 45.35 -25.54 58.48
N VAL A 252 44.27 -25.92 57.73
CA VAL A 252 42.98 -25.31 57.84
C VAL A 252 42.15 -25.96 58.96
N PRO A 253 41.65 -25.22 59.96
CA PRO A 253 40.71 -25.74 60.98
C PRO A 253 39.47 -26.35 60.33
N ASN A 254 38.97 -27.48 60.84
CA ASN A 254 37.80 -28.17 60.28
C ASN A 254 36.52 -27.24 60.20
N GLU A 255 36.41 -26.30 61.12
CA GLU A 255 35.30 -25.33 61.14
C GLU A 255 35.39 -24.36 59.96
N MET A 256 36.59 -23.82 59.69
CA MET A 256 36.85 -22.93 58.55
C MET A 256 36.68 -23.66 57.23
N TYR A 257 37.13 -24.91 57.13
CA TYR A 257 36.93 -25.74 55.95
C TYR A 257 35.44 -25.94 55.65
N ARG A 258 34.60 -26.17 56.68
CA ARG A 258 33.14 -26.29 56.49
C ARG A 258 32.51 -25.00 56.10
N GLU A 259 32.93 -23.86 56.64
CA GLU A 259 32.42 -22.55 56.27
C GLU A 259 32.68 -22.23 54.81
N PHE A 260 33.94 -22.37 54.32
CA PHE A 260 34.27 -22.17 52.92
C PHE A 260 33.52 -23.11 51.98
N MET A 261 33.38 -24.41 52.36
CA MET A 261 32.60 -25.36 51.55
C MET A 261 31.11 -25.01 51.54
N SER A 262 30.55 -24.49 52.65
CA SER A 262 29.18 -24.01 52.71
C SER A 262 28.99 -22.82 51.76
N ASP A 263 29.87 -21.84 51.80
CA ASP A 263 29.85 -20.67 50.93
C ASP A 263 29.93 -21.05 49.43
N MET A 264 30.80 -22.03 49.11
CA MET A 264 30.87 -22.55 47.73
C MET A 264 29.59 -23.24 47.30
N VAL A 265 28.93 -24.01 48.16
CA VAL A 265 27.65 -24.66 47.87
C VAL A 265 26.56 -23.60 47.64
N GLU A 266 26.50 -22.56 48.46
CA GLU A 266 25.54 -21.46 48.29
C GLU A 266 25.75 -20.76 46.93
N GLU A 267 27.00 -20.52 46.49
CA GLU A 267 27.33 -19.90 45.23
C GLU A 267 26.99 -20.80 44.02
N ILE A 268 27.17 -22.13 44.15
CA ILE A 268 26.76 -23.12 43.14
C ILE A 268 25.24 -23.15 43.00
N ASP A 269 24.49 -23.13 44.10
CA ASP A 269 23.00 -23.08 44.08
C ASP A 269 22.49 -21.80 43.41
N ARG A 270 23.16 -20.68 43.70
CA ARG A 270 22.88 -19.41 43.07
C ARG A 270 23.11 -19.44 41.56
N GLU A 271 24.25 -19.97 41.12
CA GLU A 271 24.60 -20.15 39.69
C GLU A 271 23.57 -21.02 38.98
N SER A 272 23.19 -22.14 39.61
CA SER A 272 22.19 -23.07 39.09
C SER A 272 20.83 -22.35 38.91
N LYS A 273 20.46 -21.45 39.85
CA LYS A 273 19.23 -20.64 39.75
C LYS A 273 19.31 -19.68 38.56
N ILE A 274 20.43 -18.97 38.38
CA ILE A 274 20.64 -18.05 37.25
C ILE A 274 20.51 -18.79 35.91
N ILE A 275 21.15 -19.94 35.77
CA ILE A 275 21.10 -20.78 34.56
C ILE A 275 19.65 -21.22 34.25
N ASN A 276 18.93 -21.72 35.30
CA ASN A 276 17.54 -22.14 35.12
C ASN A 276 16.59 -20.99 34.76
N ASP A 277 16.79 -19.82 35.35
CA ASP A 277 16.02 -18.59 35.02
C ASP A 277 16.27 -18.16 33.56
N LEU A 278 17.56 -18.21 33.12
CA LEU A 278 17.95 -17.92 31.74
C LEU A 278 17.33 -18.90 30.74
N LEU A 279 17.41 -20.21 31.01
CA LEU A 279 16.82 -21.25 30.17
C LEU A 279 15.32 -21.09 30.05
N THR A 280 14.65 -20.71 31.15
CA THR A 280 13.23 -20.45 31.21
C THR A 280 12.88 -19.24 30.35
N LEU A 281 13.64 -18.15 30.45
CA LEU A 281 13.47 -16.93 29.71
C LEU A 281 13.64 -17.16 28.20
N VAL A 282 14.72 -17.89 27.79
CA VAL A 282 14.95 -18.23 26.38
C VAL A 282 13.84 -19.13 25.82
N LYS A 283 13.34 -20.08 26.62
CA LYS A 283 12.20 -20.92 26.20
C LYS A 283 10.91 -20.08 26.00
N MET A 284 10.68 -19.06 26.83
CA MET A 284 9.51 -18.17 26.73
C MET A 284 9.62 -17.18 25.57
N ASP A 285 10.82 -16.74 25.18
CA ASP A 285 11.02 -15.79 24.07
C ASP A 285 10.77 -16.40 22.68
N LYS A 286 10.81 -17.72 22.55
CA LYS A 286 10.46 -18.37 21.28
C LYS A 286 8.97 -18.19 21.02
N LYS A 287 8.60 -17.45 19.96
CA LYS A 287 7.21 -17.25 19.48
C LYS A 287 6.38 -18.54 19.31
N ALA A 288 7.02 -19.70 19.34
CA ALA A 288 6.42 -21.02 19.22
C ALA A 288 6.35 -21.80 20.57
N ALA A 289 6.61 -21.16 21.72
CA ALA A 289 6.39 -21.80 23.01
C ALA A 289 4.89 -21.96 23.22
N ALA A 290 4.34 -23.08 22.79
CA ALA A 290 2.94 -23.41 23.03
C ALA A 290 2.69 -23.41 24.54
N LEU A 291 1.67 -22.66 24.96
CA LEU A 291 1.15 -22.75 26.32
C LEU A 291 0.37 -24.06 26.46
N ASN A 292 0.58 -24.77 27.56
CA ASN A 292 -0.31 -25.87 27.94
C ASN A 292 -1.50 -25.28 28.70
N ILE A 293 -2.51 -24.84 27.95
CA ILE A 293 -3.68 -24.18 28.53
C ILE A 293 -4.66 -25.23 29.04
N GLU A 294 -4.91 -25.19 30.34
CA GLU A 294 -5.87 -26.06 31.02
C GLU A 294 -6.73 -25.24 32.00
N PRO A 295 -7.95 -25.70 32.31
CA PRO A 295 -8.76 -25.06 33.36
C PRO A 295 -8.13 -25.34 34.74
N VAL A 296 -7.64 -24.27 35.38
CA VAL A 296 -6.94 -24.33 36.67
C VAL A 296 -7.74 -23.57 37.72
N ASN A 297 -7.87 -24.17 38.91
CA ASN A 297 -8.43 -23.48 40.08
C ASN A 297 -7.36 -22.55 40.67
N ILE A 298 -7.53 -21.24 40.47
CA ILE A 298 -6.57 -20.21 40.87
C ILE A 298 -6.46 -20.07 42.39
N ASN A 299 -7.55 -20.33 43.13
CA ASN A 299 -7.54 -20.32 44.59
C ASN A 299 -6.61 -21.41 45.11
N ALA A 300 -6.79 -22.65 44.65
CA ALA A 300 -5.98 -23.79 45.07
C ALA A 300 -4.50 -23.58 44.72
N LEU A 301 -4.23 -22.99 43.51
CA LEU A 301 -2.89 -22.66 43.09
C LEU A 301 -2.21 -21.66 44.02
N LEU A 302 -2.88 -20.55 44.38
CA LEU A 302 -2.35 -19.55 45.28
C LEU A 302 -2.15 -20.12 46.72
N GLU A 303 -3.07 -20.92 47.23
CA GLU A 303 -2.92 -21.59 48.51
C GLU A 303 -1.68 -22.50 48.57
N LEU A 304 -1.42 -23.25 47.46
CA LEU A 304 -0.25 -24.09 47.36
C LEU A 304 1.05 -23.29 47.41
N LEU A 305 1.11 -22.16 46.65
CA LEU A 305 2.27 -21.28 46.59
C LEU A 305 2.50 -20.61 47.95
N LEU A 306 1.45 -20.12 48.59
CA LEU A 306 1.53 -19.50 49.92
C LEU A 306 1.97 -20.51 51.02
N LYS A 307 1.53 -21.77 50.93
CA LYS A 307 1.98 -22.83 51.83
C LYS A 307 3.49 -23.05 51.77
N ARG A 308 4.09 -22.88 50.57
CA ARG A 308 5.56 -23.01 50.38
C ARG A 308 6.32 -21.82 50.96
N ILE A 309 5.77 -20.60 50.85
CA ILE A 309 6.46 -19.37 51.27
C ILE A 309 6.32 -19.08 52.76
N LYS A 310 5.22 -19.53 53.40
CA LYS A 310 4.95 -19.31 54.83
C LYS A 310 6.13 -19.66 55.76
N PRO A 311 6.85 -20.79 55.63
CA PRO A 311 8.01 -21.08 56.48
C PRO A 311 9.15 -20.08 56.32
N ILE A 312 9.35 -19.52 55.12
CA ILE A 312 10.38 -18.53 54.81
C ILE A 312 9.98 -17.17 55.42
N ALA A 313 8.73 -16.77 55.27
CA ALA A 313 8.19 -15.57 55.84
C ALA A 313 8.23 -15.59 57.39
N ALA A 314 7.91 -16.74 58.02
CA ALA A 314 7.95 -16.94 59.45
C ALA A 314 9.35 -16.71 60.07
N LYS A 315 10.43 -17.05 59.37
CA LYS A 315 11.81 -16.78 59.85
C LYS A 315 12.09 -15.28 60.03
N ARG A 316 11.36 -14.43 59.36
CA ARG A 316 11.47 -12.95 59.43
C ARG A 316 10.28 -12.31 60.10
N ASN A 317 9.43 -13.08 60.77
CA ASN A 317 8.18 -12.63 61.40
C ASN A 317 7.24 -11.87 60.45
N ILE A 318 7.23 -12.23 59.16
CA ILE A 318 6.34 -11.60 58.15
C ILE A 318 5.01 -12.35 58.14
N GLU A 319 3.94 -11.62 58.31
CA GLU A 319 2.56 -12.14 58.23
C GLU A 319 2.15 -12.26 56.74
N VAL A 320 1.63 -13.44 56.34
CA VAL A 320 1.13 -13.67 54.99
C VAL A 320 -0.35 -13.99 55.02
N VAL A 321 -1.15 -13.04 54.49
CA VAL A 321 -2.60 -13.11 54.46
C VAL A 321 -3.08 -13.38 53.04
N PHE A 322 -4.01 -14.32 52.87
CA PHE A 322 -4.71 -14.59 51.63
C PHE A 322 -6.20 -14.29 51.76
N GLU A 323 -6.69 -13.49 50.83
CA GLU A 323 -8.11 -13.12 50.78
C GLU A 323 -8.66 -13.46 49.39
N SER A 324 -9.72 -14.24 49.34
CA SER A 324 -10.41 -14.58 48.09
C SER A 324 -11.90 -14.24 48.22
N PHE A 325 -12.41 -13.50 47.26
CA PHE A 325 -13.81 -13.09 47.21
C PHE A 325 -14.74 -14.11 46.59
N ARG A 326 -14.18 -15.03 45.79
CA ARG A 326 -14.91 -16.12 45.12
C ARG A 326 -13.95 -17.21 44.63
N GLU A 327 -14.49 -18.37 44.28
CA GLU A 327 -13.76 -19.38 43.57
C GLU A 327 -13.56 -18.97 42.12
N VAL A 328 -12.34 -19.08 41.62
CA VAL A 328 -11.94 -18.65 40.27
C VAL A 328 -11.29 -19.81 39.54
N VAL A 329 -11.86 -20.18 38.42
CA VAL A 329 -11.25 -21.14 37.47
C VAL A 329 -10.89 -20.38 36.19
N GLY A 330 -9.62 -20.46 35.78
CA GLY A 330 -9.11 -19.79 34.57
C GLY A 330 -8.42 -20.78 33.63
N GLU A 331 -8.50 -20.53 32.34
CA GLU A 331 -7.79 -21.28 31.31
C GLU A 331 -6.35 -20.74 31.20
N VAL A 332 -5.39 -21.43 31.84
CA VAL A 332 -4.00 -20.98 31.96
C VAL A 332 -3.01 -22.14 31.87
N ASP A 333 -1.75 -21.80 31.58
CA ASP A 333 -0.62 -22.72 31.78
C ASP A 333 -0.20 -22.65 33.28
N GLU A 334 -0.56 -23.69 34.03
CA GLU A 334 -0.35 -23.75 35.48
C GLU A 334 1.12 -23.57 35.86
N VAL A 335 2.03 -24.16 35.08
CA VAL A 335 3.48 -24.12 35.39
C VAL A 335 4.02 -22.70 35.25
N LYS A 336 3.70 -22.04 34.11
CA LYS A 336 4.19 -20.69 33.84
C LYS A 336 3.53 -19.65 34.75
N LEU A 337 2.23 -19.82 35.05
CA LEU A 337 1.54 -18.92 35.97
C LEU A 337 2.05 -19.10 37.40
N SER A 338 2.27 -20.35 37.86
CA SER A 338 2.89 -20.65 39.17
C SER A 338 4.23 -19.98 39.33
N LEU A 339 5.08 -20.06 38.30
CA LEU A 339 6.40 -19.43 38.31
C LEU A 339 6.30 -17.91 38.45
N ALA A 340 5.41 -17.27 37.68
CA ALA A 340 5.19 -15.82 37.75
C ALA A 340 4.71 -15.38 39.14
N LEU A 341 3.74 -16.08 39.69
CA LEU A 341 3.17 -15.77 41.02
C LEU A 341 4.15 -16.04 42.17
N SER A 342 4.91 -17.17 42.09
CA SER A 342 5.99 -17.45 43.05
C SER A 342 7.02 -16.33 43.10
N ASN A 343 7.48 -15.85 41.94
CA ASN A 343 8.45 -14.75 41.86
C ASN A 343 7.92 -13.46 42.53
N LEU A 344 6.63 -13.12 42.34
CA LEU A 344 6.03 -11.94 42.96
C LEU A 344 5.90 -12.11 44.48
N ILE A 345 5.42 -13.26 44.94
CA ILE A 345 5.24 -13.55 46.35
C ILE A 345 6.60 -13.63 47.07
N GLU A 346 7.61 -14.30 46.47
CA GLU A 346 8.97 -14.35 46.98
C GLU A 346 9.56 -12.94 47.11
N ASN A 347 9.38 -12.08 46.11
CA ASN A 347 9.85 -10.70 46.17
C ASN A 347 9.16 -9.90 47.26
N ALA A 348 7.83 -10.06 47.47
CA ALA A 348 7.10 -9.40 48.52
C ALA A 348 7.59 -9.79 49.95
N VAL A 349 8.03 -11.03 50.13
CA VAL A 349 8.63 -11.49 51.40
C VAL A 349 10.07 -11.05 51.52
N LYS A 350 10.85 -11.16 50.47
CA LYS A 350 12.31 -10.88 50.40
C LYS A 350 12.62 -9.40 50.65
N TYR A 351 11.89 -8.51 50.03
CA TYR A 351 12.11 -7.07 50.11
C TYR A 351 11.22 -6.40 51.17
N ASN A 352 10.56 -7.20 52.02
CA ASN A 352 9.82 -6.71 53.17
C ASN A 352 10.74 -6.34 54.33
N ASN A 353 10.19 -5.60 55.28
CA ASN A 353 10.76 -5.34 56.58
C ASN A 353 10.46 -6.53 57.53
N ASP A 354 11.37 -6.79 58.51
CA ASP A 354 11.11 -7.80 59.53
C ASP A 354 9.92 -7.41 60.38
N GLY A 355 8.96 -8.31 60.58
CA GLY A 355 7.69 -8.05 61.22
C GLY A 355 6.65 -7.38 60.31
N GLY A 356 6.92 -7.29 58.98
CA GLY A 356 6.00 -6.76 58.00
C GLY A 356 4.86 -7.69 57.62
N ASN A 357 4.10 -7.32 56.62
CA ASN A 357 3.01 -8.13 56.08
C ASN A 357 3.02 -8.24 54.57
N VAL A 358 2.48 -9.34 54.03
CA VAL A 358 2.20 -9.58 52.63
C VAL A 358 0.75 -9.96 52.49
N HIS A 359 0.00 -9.17 51.73
CA HIS A 359 -1.41 -9.40 51.47
C HIS A 359 -1.61 -9.83 50.00
N VAL A 360 -2.12 -11.05 49.81
CA VAL A 360 -2.47 -11.60 48.50
C VAL A 360 -3.97 -11.64 48.34
N SER A 361 -4.53 -10.99 47.37
CA SER A 361 -5.98 -11.02 47.11
C SER A 361 -6.30 -11.51 45.69
N LEU A 362 -7.37 -12.30 45.60
CA LEU A 362 -7.90 -12.83 44.34
C LEU A 362 -9.34 -12.35 44.14
N ASN A 363 -9.58 -11.77 42.96
CA ASN A 363 -10.92 -11.39 42.54
C ASN A 363 -11.11 -11.69 41.06
N ALA A 364 -12.35 -11.70 40.58
CA ALA A 364 -12.65 -11.88 39.15
C ALA A 364 -13.91 -11.10 38.75
N ASP A 365 -13.93 -10.62 37.53
CA ASP A 365 -15.13 -10.14 36.85
C ASP A 365 -15.63 -11.20 35.82
N HIS A 366 -16.42 -10.79 34.84
CA HIS A 366 -16.97 -11.68 33.82
C HIS A 366 -15.95 -12.01 32.68
N LYS A 367 -14.79 -11.36 32.62
CA LYS A 367 -13.78 -11.53 31.57
C LYS A 367 -12.39 -11.86 32.11
N PHE A 368 -12.02 -11.32 33.27
CA PHE A 368 -10.68 -11.40 33.83
C PHE A 368 -10.69 -11.82 35.27
N PHE A 369 -9.61 -12.45 35.70
CA PHE A 369 -9.30 -12.52 37.13
C PHE A 369 -8.10 -11.63 37.45
N TYR A 370 -8.06 -11.19 38.72
CA TYR A 370 -7.10 -10.23 39.22
C TYR A 370 -6.45 -10.80 40.47
N ILE A 371 -5.11 -10.88 40.46
CA ILE A 371 -4.31 -11.24 41.60
C ILE A 371 -3.55 -9.99 42.03
N LYS A 372 -3.77 -9.52 43.25
CA LYS A 372 -3.06 -8.39 43.82
C LYS A 372 -2.16 -8.92 44.92
N ILE A 373 -0.85 -8.61 44.86
CA ILE A 373 0.16 -8.95 45.83
C ILE A 373 0.70 -7.62 46.37
N GLN A 374 0.51 -7.37 47.61
CA GLN A 374 0.85 -6.12 48.32
C GLN A 374 1.75 -6.43 49.50
N ASP A 375 2.86 -5.73 49.63
CA ASP A 375 3.75 -5.73 50.78
C ASP A 375 3.89 -4.32 51.37
N ASN A 376 4.36 -4.24 52.62
CA ASN A 376 4.72 -3.00 53.28
C ASN A 376 6.25 -2.90 53.48
N GLY A 377 6.98 -3.36 52.50
CA GLY A 377 8.44 -3.39 52.51
C GLY A 377 9.09 -2.07 52.14
N VAL A 378 10.30 -2.16 51.59
CA VAL A 378 11.15 -0.99 51.29
C VAL A 378 10.63 -0.10 50.17
N GLY A 379 9.72 -0.63 49.33
CA GLY A 379 9.23 0.06 48.14
C GLY A 379 10.27 0.19 47.03
N ILE A 380 9.83 0.80 45.90
CA ILE A 380 10.63 0.99 44.68
C ILE A 380 10.60 2.46 44.29
N PRO A 381 11.75 3.12 44.13
CA PRO A 381 11.81 4.52 43.67
C PRO A 381 11.14 4.70 42.29
N GLU A 382 10.45 5.81 42.10
CA GLU A 382 9.69 6.10 40.86
C GLU A 382 10.51 5.95 39.59
N GLU A 383 11.75 6.45 39.62
CA GLU A 383 12.72 6.37 38.50
C GLU A 383 13.08 4.93 38.09
N CYS A 384 12.97 3.98 39.02
CA CYS A 384 13.28 2.56 38.80
C CYS A 384 12.07 1.73 38.37
N GLN A 385 10.83 2.21 38.58
CA GLN A 385 9.61 1.41 38.37
C GLN A 385 9.40 0.99 36.91
N SER A 386 9.83 1.77 35.95
CA SER A 386 9.76 1.43 34.52
C SER A 386 10.75 0.32 34.15
N GLN A 387 11.88 0.22 34.85
CA GLN A 387 13.01 -0.66 34.53
C GLN A 387 12.98 -1.98 35.31
N VAL A 388 12.22 -2.12 36.37
CA VAL A 388 12.22 -3.34 37.23
C VAL A 388 11.82 -4.62 36.48
N PHE A 389 11.18 -4.50 35.30
CA PHE A 389 10.82 -5.61 34.44
C PHE A 389 11.89 -5.93 33.37
N GLU A 390 12.97 -5.14 33.30
CA GLU A 390 14.08 -5.39 32.40
C GLU A 390 14.95 -6.53 32.93
N ARG A 391 15.62 -7.23 32.03
CA ARG A 391 16.45 -8.39 32.37
C ARG A 391 17.68 -7.93 33.12
N PHE A 392 18.05 -8.62 34.21
CA PHE A 392 19.17 -8.31 35.10
C PHE A 392 19.10 -6.97 35.83
N TYR A 393 17.99 -6.25 35.68
CA TYR A 393 17.82 -4.97 36.39
C TYR A 393 17.62 -5.19 37.89
N ARG A 394 18.26 -4.34 38.69
CA ARG A 394 18.19 -4.32 40.16
C ARG A 394 18.28 -2.89 40.66
N VAL A 395 17.39 -2.50 41.58
CA VAL A 395 17.40 -1.17 42.19
C VAL A 395 18.66 -0.92 42.99
N ASP A 396 19.14 -1.94 43.73
CA ASP A 396 20.39 -1.90 44.52
C ASP A 396 21.22 -3.17 44.25
N LYS A 397 22.34 -3.03 43.54
CA LYS A 397 23.23 -4.14 43.21
C LYS A 397 23.97 -4.73 44.42
N ALA A 398 24.26 -3.93 45.44
CA ALA A 398 25.00 -4.37 46.61
C ALA A 398 24.09 -5.22 47.55
N ARG A 399 22.95 -4.68 47.96
CA ARG A 399 21.99 -5.36 48.83
C ARG A 399 21.38 -6.61 48.19
N SER A 400 21.24 -6.63 46.87
CA SER A 400 20.67 -7.79 46.17
C SER A 400 21.64 -8.93 45.98
N ARG A 401 22.98 -8.73 46.17
CA ARG A 401 23.94 -9.82 46.24
C ARG A 401 23.78 -10.62 47.53
N GLU A 402 23.61 -9.97 48.67
CA GLU A 402 23.36 -10.61 49.95
C GLU A 402 22.04 -11.38 49.99
N THR A 403 21.03 -10.89 49.25
CA THR A 403 19.73 -11.54 49.20
C THR A 403 19.53 -12.52 48.03
N GLY A 404 20.53 -12.80 47.21
CA GLY A 404 20.52 -13.85 46.16
C GLY A 404 19.54 -13.60 44.98
N GLY A 405 19.30 -12.35 44.59
CA GLY A 405 18.41 -12.01 43.45
C GLY A 405 19.11 -12.13 42.10
N THR A 406 18.50 -12.77 41.12
CA THR A 406 19.04 -12.93 39.76
C THR A 406 18.76 -11.73 38.86
N GLY A 407 17.78 -10.86 39.19
CA GLY A 407 17.30 -9.81 38.34
C GLY A 407 16.46 -10.29 37.11
N LEU A 408 16.18 -11.60 37.06
CA LEU A 408 15.39 -12.21 35.96
C LEU A 408 13.95 -12.50 36.36
N GLY A 409 13.62 -12.59 37.63
CA GLY A 409 12.32 -13.02 38.12
C GLY A 409 11.15 -12.15 37.64
N LEU A 410 11.28 -10.80 37.69
CA LEU A 410 10.22 -9.89 37.21
C LEU A 410 10.11 -9.89 35.66
N ALA A 411 11.21 -10.07 34.95
CA ALA A 411 11.18 -10.24 33.48
C ALA A 411 10.46 -11.55 33.09
N ILE A 412 10.72 -12.64 33.79
CA ILE A 412 10.01 -13.92 33.62
C ILE A 412 8.54 -13.76 33.93
N THR A 413 8.21 -13.08 35.03
CA THR A 413 6.83 -12.79 35.44
C THR A 413 6.07 -12.03 34.35
N ARG A 414 6.66 -10.93 33.84
CA ARG A 414 6.05 -10.13 32.75
C ARG A 414 5.82 -10.97 31.50
N ASN A 415 6.79 -11.78 31.08
CA ASN A 415 6.65 -12.64 29.91
C ASN A 415 5.55 -13.69 30.11
N ALA A 416 5.50 -14.35 31.28
CA ALA A 416 4.45 -15.32 31.59
C ALA A 416 3.05 -14.68 31.53
N VAL A 417 2.87 -13.51 32.14
CA VAL A 417 1.60 -12.78 32.12
C VAL A 417 1.21 -12.37 30.68
N LEU A 418 2.15 -11.86 29.90
CA LEU A 418 1.91 -11.47 28.49
C LEU A 418 1.57 -12.67 27.60
N MET A 419 2.20 -13.82 27.82
CA MET A 419 1.86 -15.07 27.11
C MET A 419 0.39 -15.47 27.38
N HIS A 420 -0.12 -15.25 28.59
CA HIS A 420 -1.53 -15.45 28.93
C HIS A 420 -2.46 -14.32 28.47
N LYS A 421 -2.00 -13.41 27.60
CA LYS A 421 -2.74 -12.21 27.15
C LYS A 421 -3.17 -11.32 28.33
N GLY A 422 -2.47 -11.40 29.44
CA GLY A 422 -2.69 -10.63 30.64
C GLY A 422 -1.93 -9.30 30.64
N ALA A 423 -2.04 -8.61 31.77
CA ALA A 423 -1.30 -7.39 32.07
C ALA A 423 -0.86 -7.37 33.53
N ILE A 424 0.32 -6.82 33.78
CA ILE A 424 0.84 -6.58 35.13
C ILE A 424 0.96 -5.07 35.36
N LYS A 425 0.51 -4.59 36.53
CA LYS A 425 0.67 -3.20 36.97
C LYS A 425 1.46 -3.19 38.28
N LEU A 426 2.32 -2.18 38.41
CA LEU A 426 3.11 -1.90 39.60
C LEU A 426 2.65 -0.55 40.15
N TYR A 427 2.47 -0.50 41.46
CA TYR A 427 2.38 0.71 42.27
C TYR A 427 3.30 0.57 43.48
N SER A 428 4.18 1.52 43.72
CA SER A 428 5.12 1.44 44.83
C SER A 428 5.53 2.83 45.30
N GLU A 429 5.67 3.00 46.61
CA GLU A 429 6.22 4.20 47.22
C GLU A 429 7.38 3.81 48.15
N PRO A 430 8.51 4.50 48.08
CA PRO A 430 9.67 4.23 48.94
C PRO A 430 9.30 4.30 50.44
N GLY A 431 9.54 3.21 51.16
CA GLY A 431 9.23 3.10 52.59
C GLY A 431 7.80 2.71 52.92
N GLU A 432 6.86 2.72 51.98
CA GLU A 432 5.46 2.29 52.19
C GLU A 432 5.15 0.91 51.66
N GLY A 433 5.96 0.42 50.71
CA GLY A 433 5.84 -0.92 50.15
C GLY A 433 5.51 -0.95 48.66
N THR A 434 5.17 -2.16 48.16
CA THR A 434 4.92 -2.42 46.75
C THR A 434 3.64 -3.20 46.54
N THR A 435 2.92 -2.85 45.49
CA THR A 435 1.73 -3.57 45.02
C THR A 435 1.87 -3.98 43.57
N PHE A 436 1.88 -5.28 43.32
CA PHE A 436 1.74 -5.83 41.99
C PHE A 436 0.31 -6.29 41.75
N THR A 437 -0.27 -5.89 40.61
CA THR A 437 -1.60 -6.35 40.18
C THR A 437 -1.48 -7.06 38.83
N VAL A 438 -1.76 -8.36 38.84
CA VAL A 438 -1.79 -9.22 37.67
C VAL A 438 -3.24 -9.41 37.24
N ARG A 439 -3.50 -9.15 35.95
CA ARG A 439 -4.80 -9.34 35.30
C ARG A 439 -4.65 -10.36 34.20
N ILE A 440 -5.45 -11.43 34.21
CA ILE A 440 -5.42 -12.50 33.18
C ILE A 440 -6.85 -12.80 32.73
N PRO A 441 -7.10 -13.06 31.42
CA PRO A 441 -8.40 -13.51 30.96
C PRO A 441 -8.84 -14.84 31.59
N LEU A 442 -10.11 -14.98 31.94
CA LEU A 442 -10.67 -16.26 32.41
C LEU A 442 -10.65 -17.34 31.33
N LYS A 443 -10.86 -16.94 30.06
CA LYS A 443 -10.77 -17.81 28.92
C LYS A 443 -9.60 -17.39 28.03
N TYR A 444 -8.80 -18.35 27.61
CA TYR A 444 -7.69 -18.09 26.71
C TYR A 444 -8.21 -17.92 25.28
N VAL A 445 -8.01 -16.74 24.71
CA VAL A 445 -8.34 -16.45 23.30
C VAL A 445 -7.04 -16.55 22.51
N SER A 446 -6.95 -17.58 21.65
CA SER A 446 -5.79 -17.85 20.77
C SER A 446 -5.52 -16.75 19.75
#